data_700d3f2c5b9abf4c7a3677963147bebb
#
_entry.id   700d3f2c5b9abf4c7a3677963147bebb
#
_cell.length_a   1.000
_cell.length_b   1.000
_cell.length_c   1.000
_cell.angle_alpha   90.00
_cell.angle_beta   90.00
_cell.angle_gamma   90.00
#
_symmetry.space_group_name_H-M   'P 1'
#
loop_
_entity.id
_entity.type
_entity.pdbx_description
1 polymer ?
#
loop_
_entity_poly.entity_id
_entity_poly.type
_entity_poly.pdbx_seq_one_letter_code
_entity_poly.pdbx_strand_id
1 'polypeptide(L)'
;MGELTRWVEWHNERYGRVNPDWTIHPCWFRHPAVVEHLTALMVAWRAAYESDKPSREAAIWHDQMNSIHTRMTGAAWGFKNCAGGHREPAEQPTDSDPEALAAHIAADVQAHPDTVPAVSSLRLAQS
;
A
#
# COMPACT_ATOMS: atom_id res chain seq x y z
N MET A 1 3.72 16.22 -3.41
CA MET A 1 3.32 16.18 -1.99
C MET A 1 2.24 17.19 -1.62
N GLY A 2 2.30 18.44 -2.10
CA GLY A 2 1.30 19.47 -1.74
C GLY A 2 -0.13 19.07 -2.07
N GLU A 3 -0.36 18.43 -3.19
CA GLU A 3 -1.66 17.98 -3.61
C GLU A 3 -2.19 16.84 -2.71
N LEU A 4 -1.34 15.87 -2.39
CA LEU A 4 -1.70 14.78 -1.49
C LEU A 4 -1.97 15.29 -0.07
N THR A 5 -1.17 16.23 0.40
CA THR A 5 -1.35 16.84 1.73
C THR A 5 -2.74 17.48 1.84
N ARG A 6 -3.13 18.27 0.85
CA ARG A 6 -4.46 18.89 0.81
C ARG A 6 -5.59 17.86 0.76
N TRP A 7 -5.39 16.80 0.00
CA TRP A 7 -6.37 15.74 -0.08
C TRP A 7 -6.52 14.99 1.25
N VAL A 8 -5.41 14.70 1.94
CA VAL A 8 -5.41 14.07 3.27
C VAL A 8 -6.13 14.95 4.28
N GLU A 9 -5.86 16.25 4.29
CA GLU A 9 -6.53 17.20 5.18
C GLU A 9 -8.04 17.26 4.89
N TRP A 10 -8.42 17.30 3.62
CA TRP A 10 -9.81 17.24 3.20
C TRP A 10 -10.47 15.93 3.67
N HIS A 11 -9.79 14.82 3.50
CA HIS A 11 -10.26 13.50 3.92
C HIS A 11 -10.51 13.46 5.43
N ASN A 12 -9.57 13.95 6.22
CA ASN A 12 -9.71 13.99 7.68
C ASN A 12 -10.87 14.90 8.11
N GLU A 13 -11.02 16.03 7.45
CA GLU A 13 -12.13 16.95 7.69
C GLU A 13 -13.48 16.28 7.36
N ARG A 14 -13.54 15.60 6.23
CA ARG A 14 -14.78 15.01 5.72
C ARG A 14 -15.19 13.75 6.47
N TYR A 15 -14.26 12.87 6.75
CA TYR A 15 -14.55 11.55 7.30
C TYR A 15 -14.07 11.38 8.75
N GLY A 16 -12.95 11.96 9.11
CA GLY A 16 -12.38 11.83 10.44
C GLY A 16 -13.24 12.44 11.53
N ARG A 17 -13.98 13.48 11.25
CA ARG A 17 -14.92 14.09 12.20
C ARG A 17 -16.11 13.20 12.52
N VAL A 18 -16.52 12.38 11.55
CA VAL A 18 -17.64 11.45 11.73
C VAL A 18 -17.19 10.22 12.48
N ASN A 19 -16.01 9.71 12.16
CA ASN A 19 -15.45 8.53 12.79
C ASN A 19 -13.95 8.74 13.02
N PRO A 20 -13.51 8.87 14.29
CA PRO A 20 -12.08 9.07 14.60
C PRO A 20 -11.17 7.96 14.06
N ASP A 21 -11.68 6.74 13.91
CA ASP A 21 -10.92 5.62 13.34
C ASP A 21 -10.57 5.85 11.85
N TRP A 22 -11.26 6.75 11.19
CA TRP A 22 -11.02 7.14 9.80
C TRP A 22 -10.06 8.31 9.65
N THR A 23 -9.53 8.82 10.75
CA THR A 23 -8.54 9.89 10.70
C THR A 23 -7.18 9.33 10.33
N ILE A 24 -6.58 9.92 9.31
CA ILE A 24 -5.21 9.59 8.92
C ILE A 24 -4.27 10.25 9.94
N HIS A 25 -3.40 9.45 10.54
CA HIS A 25 -2.51 9.89 11.62
C HIS A 25 -1.58 11.03 11.14
N PRO A 26 -1.27 12.03 11.99
CA PRO A 26 -0.46 13.18 11.59
C PRO A 26 0.93 12.85 11.02
N CYS A 27 1.51 11.71 11.38
CA CYS A 27 2.82 11.30 10.90
C CYS A 27 2.80 10.49 9.60
N TRP A 28 1.66 10.47 8.88
CA TRP A 28 1.46 9.62 7.70
C TRP A 28 2.56 9.77 6.65
N PHE A 29 3.04 11.00 6.45
CA PHE A 29 4.06 11.31 5.44
C PHE A 29 5.43 10.67 5.73
N ARG A 30 5.65 10.19 6.95
CA ARG A 30 6.88 9.50 7.37
C ARG A 30 6.84 8.00 7.10
N HIS A 31 5.72 7.49 6.61
CA HIS A 31 5.53 6.07 6.29
C HIS A 31 5.40 5.90 4.78
N PRO A 32 6.48 5.52 4.05
CA PRO A 32 6.43 5.47 2.58
C PRO A 32 5.32 4.62 2.01
N ALA A 33 5.05 3.46 2.61
CA ALA A 33 3.95 2.60 2.17
C ALA A 33 2.59 3.28 2.33
N VAL A 34 2.39 4.04 3.41
CA VAL A 34 1.16 4.79 3.63
C VAL A 34 1.02 5.90 2.59
N VAL A 35 2.10 6.63 2.29
CA VAL A 35 2.10 7.66 1.24
C VAL A 35 1.68 7.07 -0.09
N GLU A 36 2.21 5.91 -0.45
CA GLU A 36 1.89 5.23 -1.70
C GLU A 36 0.42 4.81 -1.75
N HIS A 37 -0.09 4.23 -0.68
CA HIS A 37 -1.50 3.83 -0.61
C HIS A 37 -2.45 5.02 -0.63
N LEU A 38 -2.12 6.10 0.07
CA LEU A 38 -2.94 7.32 0.06
C LEU A 38 -2.93 7.99 -1.31
N THR A 39 -1.80 7.96 -2.00
CA THR A 39 -1.72 8.46 -3.38
C THR A 39 -2.64 7.67 -4.30
N ALA A 40 -2.59 6.36 -4.23
CA ALA A 40 -3.47 5.49 -5.02
C ALA A 40 -4.94 5.74 -4.70
N LEU A 41 -5.27 5.91 -3.43
CA LEU A 41 -6.64 6.18 -2.98
C LEU A 41 -7.15 7.54 -3.50
N MET A 42 -6.31 8.57 -3.47
CA MET A 42 -6.62 9.90 -4.02
C MET A 42 -6.86 9.84 -5.52
N VAL A 43 -6.00 9.17 -6.27
CA VAL A 43 -6.13 9.02 -7.72
C VAL A 43 -7.41 8.28 -8.07
N ALA A 44 -7.71 7.20 -7.37
CA ALA A 44 -8.95 6.44 -7.57
C ALA A 44 -10.20 7.27 -7.24
N TRP A 45 -10.13 8.10 -6.19
CA TRP A 45 -11.21 9.01 -5.82
C TRP A 45 -11.51 10.01 -6.95
N ARG A 46 -10.47 10.61 -7.52
CA ARG A 46 -10.63 11.53 -8.65
C ARG A 46 -11.27 10.83 -9.85
N ALA A 47 -10.76 9.67 -10.20
CA ALA A 47 -11.31 8.90 -11.33
C ALA A 47 -12.79 8.57 -11.12
N ALA A 48 -13.18 8.22 -9.87
CA ALA A 48 -14.56 7.86 -9.54
C ALA A 48 -15.51 9.06 -9.60
N TYR A 49 -15.07 10.24 -9.10
CA TYR A 49 -15.95 11.41 -8.96
C TYR A 49 -15.86 12.41 -10.11
N GLU A 50 -14.80 12.38 -10.90
CA GLU A 50 -14.66 13.26 -12.07
C GLU A 50 -15.24 12.65 -13.36
N SER A 51 -15.68 11.39 -13.31
CA SER A 51 -16.30 10.75 -14.46
C SER A 51 -17.68 11.32 -14.75
N ASP A 52 -17.94 11.66 -16.01
CA ASP A 52 -19.25 12.14 -16.47
C ASP A 52 -20.28 11.02 -16.60
N LYS A 53 -19.83 9.76 -16.56
CA LYS A 53 -20.71 8.61 -16.77
C LYS A 53 -21.16 8.02 -15.44
N PRO A 54 -22.45 7.73 -15.27
CA PRO A 54 -22.91 6.99 -14.10
C PRO A 54 -22.20 5.65 -13.99
N SER A 55 -21.66 5.36 -12.81
CA SER A 55 -20.98 4.10 -12.53
C SER A 55 -21.04 3.80 -11.04
N ARG A 56 -20.61 2.58 -10.68
CA ARG A 56 -20.50 2.17 -9.28
C ARG A 56 -19.13 2.47 -8.68
N GLU A 57 -18.26 3.16 -9.41
CA GLU A 57 -16.88 3.39 -8.98
C GLU A 57 -16.78 4.16 -7.67
N ALA A 58 -17.65 5.14 -7.45
CA ALA A 58 -17.67 5.87 -6.18
C ALA A 58 -18.00 4.96 -4.99
N ALA A 59 -18.97 4.05 -5.14
CA ALA A 59 -19.31 3.09 -4.10
C ALA A 59 -18.14 2.12 -3.84
N ILE A 60 -17.48 1.65 -4.89
CA ILE A 60 -16.28 0.81 -4.78
C ILE A 60 -15.17 1.57 -4.05
N TRP A 61 -14.98 2.84 -4.36
CA TRP A 61 -13.97 3.66 -3.69
C TRP A 61 -14.19 3.71 -2.18
N HIS A 62 -15.43 3.87 -1.72
CA HIS A 62 -15.73 3.88 -0.28
C HIS A 62 -15.38 2.54 0.39
N ASP A 63 -15.61 1.43 -0.28
CA ASP A 63 -15.18 0.11 0.21
C ASP A 63 -13.65 0.03 0.30
N GLN A 64 -12.95 0.52 -0.70
CA GLN A 64 -11.48 0.57 -0.72
C GLN A 64 -10.93 1.45 0.39
N MET A 65 -11.52 2.62 0.60
CA MET A 65 -11.16 3.54 1.67
C MET A 65 -11.29 2.86 3.03
N ASN A 66 -12.41 2.21 3.28
CA ASN A 66 -12.66 1.51 4.53
C ASN A 66 -11.64 0.40 4.78
N SER A 67 -11.33 -0.38 3.74
CA SER A 67 -10.32 -1.44 3.80
C SER A 67 -8.93 -0.89 4.13
N ILE A 68 -8.54 0.23 3.50
CA ILE A 68 -7.26 0.88 3.73
C ILE A 68 -7.17 1.41 5.17
N HIS A 69 -8.23 2.04 5.68
CA HIS A 69 -8.26 2.52 7.07
C HIS A 69 -8.09 1.38 8.08
N THR A 70 -8.75 0.27 7.86
CA THR A 70 -8.61 -0.91 8.72
C THR A 70 -7.16 -1.38 8.77
N ARG A 71 -6.46 -1.37 7.64
CA ARG A 71 -5.05 -1.74 7.58
C ARG A 71 -4.14 -0.71 8.25
N MET A 72 -4.40 0.57 8.05
CA MET A 72 -3.57 1.64 8.63
C MET A 72 -3.64 1.68 10.15
N THR A 73 -4.80 1.40 10.73
CA THR A 73 -4.97 1.36 12.18
C THR A 73 -4.46 0.06 12.80
N GLY A 74 -4.26 -0.97 11.98
CA GLY A 74 -3.70 -2.25 12.42
C GLY A 74 -2.18 -2.22 12.58
N ALA A 75 -1.63 -3.32 13.10
CA ALA A 75 -0.20 -3.47 13.31
C ALA A 75 0.61 -3.50 12.00
N ALA A 76 -0.03 -3.88 10.89
CA ALA A 76 0.64 -4.12 9.61
C ALA A 76 1.33 -2.87 9.02
N TRP A 77 0.82 -1.67 9.33
CA TRP A 77 1.32 -0.43 8.71
C TRP A 77 2.01 0.51 9.70
N GLY A 78 2.17 0.09 10.93
CA GLY A 78 3.00 0.78 11.90
C GLY A 78 2.37 1.95 12.64
N PHE A 79 1.18 2.41 12.32
CA PHE A 79 0.54 3.52 13.04
C PHE A 79 0.23 3.18 14.50
N LYS A 80 0.02 1.92 14.81
CA LYS A 80 -0.21 1.46 16.17
C LYS A 80 0.92 1.91 17.13
N ASN A 81 2.16 1.91 16.65
CA ASN A 81 3.32 2.31 17.42
C ASN A 81 3.47 3.84 17.52
N CYS A 82 2.69 4.58 16.75
CA CYS A 82 2.73 6.05 16.69
C CYS A 82 1.69 6.72 17.57
N ALA A 83 0.94 5.98 18.38
CA ALA A 83 -0.15 6.52 19.22
C ALA A 83 0.31 7.62 20.18
N GLY A 84 1.54 7.54 20.70
CA GLY A 84 2.13 8.54 21.59
C GLY A 84 3.10 9.49 20.89
N GLY A 85 3.10 9.52 19.56
CA GLY A 85 4.03 10.26 18.72
C GLY A 85 4.69 9.33 17.71
N HIS A 86 5.26 9.90 16.66
CA HIS A 86 5.89 9.10 15.62
C HIS A 86 7.02 8.24 16.15
N ARG A 87 7.05 6.97 15.75
CA ARG A 87 8.15 6.04 16.00
C ARG A 87 8.59 5.42 14.68
N GLU A 88 9.90 5.47 14.43
CA GLU A 88 10.46 4.80 13.26
C GLU A 88 10.27 3.28 13.39
N PRO A 89 9.81 2.60 12.33
CA PRO A 89 9.75 1.14 12.35
C PRO A 89 11.15 0.54 12.46
N ALA A 90 11.25 -0.64 13.08
CA ALA A 90 12.51 -1.38 13.12
C ALA A 90 12.97 -1.70 11.69
N GLU A 91 14.27 -1.54 11.45
CA GLU A 91 14.84 -1.92 10.16
C GLU A 91 14.66 -3.41 9.92
N GLN A 92 14.20 -3.73 8.72
CA GLN A 92 14.05 -5.11 8.27
C GLN A 92 14.95 -5.34 7.05
N PRO A 93 15.52 -6.54 6.91
CA PRO A 93 16.23 -6.88 5.69
C PRO A 93 15.31 -6.75 4.47
N THR A 94 15.78 -6.02 3.46
CA THR A 94 15.03 -5.81 2.22
C THR A 94 15.56 -6.62 1.05
N ASP A 95 16.82 -7.05 1.16
CA ASP A 95 17.47 -7.84 0.12
C ASP A 95 17.25 -9.32 0.36
N SER A 96 17.06 -10.05 -0.72
CA SER A 96 17.00 -11.51 -0.65
C SER A 96 18.39 -12.07 -0.35
N ASP A 97 18.44 -13.13 0.46
CA ASP A 97 19.66 -13.88 0.67
C ASP A 97 20.04 -14.57 -0.67
N PRO A 98 21.15 -14.16 -1.32
CA PRO A 98 21.46 -14.66 -2.66
C PRO A 98 21.77 -16.16 -2.68
N GLU A 99 22.41 -16.70 -1.65
CA GLU A 99 22.72 -18.14 -1.58
C GLU A 99 21.46 -18.97 -1.38
N ALA A 100 20.60 -18.54 -0.44
CA ALA A 100 19.34 -19.24 -0.18
C ALA A 100 18.39 -19.17 -1.39
N LEU A 101 18.35 -18.02 -2.06
CA LEU A 101 17.54 -17.85 -3.27
C LEU A 101 18.03 -18.75 -4.39
N ALA A 102 19.34 -18.78 -4.64
CA ALA A 102 19.93 -19.61 -5.67
C ALA A 102 19.69 -21.11 -5.41
N ALA A 103 19.83 -21.54 -4.16
CA ALA A 103 19.58 -22.92 -3.76
C ALA A 103 18.10 -23.29 -3.94
N HIS A 104 17.19 -22.38 -3.57
CA HIS A 104 15.77 -22.59 -3.73
C HIS A 104 15.37 -22.72 -5.21
N ILE A 105 15.89 -21.84 -6.06
CA ILE A 105 15.66 -21.89 -7.51
C ILE A 105 16.16 -23.19 -8.12
N ALA A 106 17.39 -23.60 -7.75
CA ALA A 106 17.97 -24.85 -8.25
C ALA A 106 17.13 -26.06 -7.85
N ALA A 107 16.64 -26.11 -6.62
CA ALA A 107 15.77 -27.18 -6.15
C ALA A 107 14.43 -27.19 -6.87
N ASP A 108 13.85 -26.01 -7.13
CA ASP A 108 12.57 -25.88 -7.84
C ASP A 108 12.72 -26.32 -9.30
N VAL A 109 13.78 -25.93 -9.97
CA VAL A 109 14.08 -26.36 -11.33
C VAL A 109 14.23 -27.88 -11.41
N GLN A 110 14.89 -28.49 -10.43
CA GLN A 110 15.07 -29.94 -10.36
C GLN A 110 13.73 -30.66 -10.15
N ALA A 111 12.88 -30.12 -9.30
CA ALA A 111 11.56 -30.70 -8.99
C ALA A 111 10.55 -30.46 -10.13
N HIS A 112 10.67 -29.38 -10.88
CA HIS A 112 9.73 -28.93 -11.90
C HIS A 112 10.46 -28.50 -13.19
N PRO A 113 11.09 -29.44 -13.94
CA PRO A 113 11.88 -29.06 -15.11
C PRO A 113 11.08 -28.33 -16.19
N ASP A 114 9.77 -28.58 -16.29
CA ASP A 114 8.89 -27.96 -17.28
C ASP A 114 8.65 -26.46 -17.05
N THR A 115 8.96 -25.94 -15.86
CA THR A 115 8.79 -24.53 -15.50
C THR A 115 10.04 -23.68 -15.78
N VAL A 116 11.16 -24.29 -16.15
CA VAL A 116 12.45 -23.62 -16.39
C VAL A 116 12.32 -22.47 -17.41
N PRO A 117 11.67 -22.66 -18.60
CA PRO A 117 11.53 -21.56 -19.55
C PRO A 117 10.77 -20.35 -18.99
N ALA A 118 9.71 -20.59 -18.18
CA ALA A 118 8.92 -19.52 -17.57
C ALA A 118 9.75 -18.72 -16.57
N VAL A 119 10.56 -19.39 -15.73
CA VAL A 119 11.45 -18.74 -14.77
C VAL A 119 12.50 -17.90 -15.50
N SER A 120 13.10 -18.42 -16.56
CA SER A 120 14.07 -17.71 -17.39
C SER A 120 13.47 -16.46 -18.05
N SER A 121 12.24 -16.56 -18.55
CA SER A 121 11.50 -15.44 -19.14
C SER A 121 11.24 -14.33 -18.14
N LEU A 122 10.87 -14.66 -16.90
CA LEU A 122 10.65 -13.69 -15.84
C LEU A 122 11.94 -12.95 -15.48
N ARG A 123 13.08 -13.63 -15.43
CA ARG A 123 14.36 -13.01 -15.16
C ARG A 123 14.76 -12.01 -16.24
N LEU A 124 14.53 -12.35 -17.50
CA LEU A 124 14.82 -11.47 -18.64
C LEU A 124 13.92 -10.23 -18.61
N ALA A 125 12.66 -10.37 -18.20
CA ALA A 125 11.74 -9.26 -18.10
C ALA A 125 12.09 -8.27 -16.99
N GLN A 126 12.83 -8.71 -15.98
CA GLN A 126 13.23 -7.89 -14.83
C GLN A 126 14.60 -7.23 -14.98
N SER A 127 15.35 -7.59 -16.00
CA SER A 127 16.70 -7.05 -16.23
C SER A 127 16.75 -5.75 -17.10
#